data_9fd53e9cebc32ed3000acab868d7b5cc
#
_entry.id   9fd53e9cebc32ed3000acab868d7b5cc
#
_cell.length_a   1.000
_cell.length_b   1.000
_cell.length_c   1.000
_cell.angle_alpha   90.00
_cell.angle_beta   90.00
_cell.angle_gamma   90.00
#
_symmetry.space_group_name_H-M   'P 1'
#
loop_
_entity.id
_entity.type
_entity.pdbx_description
1 polymer ?
#
loop_
_entity_poly.entity_id
_entity_poly.type
_entity_poly.pdbx_seq_one_letter_code
_entity_poly.pdbx_strand_id
1 'polypeptide(L)'
;MNGLSIDHLKKVAKKENRSIDDMLVMSFGCGTGLATLKMLKKLKDETGEAPTVILLDQDPLSLVAAQSLAKKWNLEDKIEVHCERLFSKLGKPLSLEEVLGNRKLDIAEDSGLREYLPDGVYKQLTRESLKFLRTGGLMITGNMNANRPQKEFLHGLMGWVPKVRMRSIKEGFKLLQKSGIPKESIEATVTASGVYTVFAIKT
;
A
#
# COMPACT_ATOMS: atom_id res chain seq x y z
N MET A 1 4.40 0.94 -8.77
CA MET A 1 3.46 0.20 -7.91
C MET A 1 2.26 -0.32 -8.70
N ASN A 2 1.50 0.51 -9.40
CA ASN A 2 0.28 0.08 -10.12
C ASN A 2 0.50 -1.10 -11.10
N GLY A 3 1.62 -1.13 -11.85
CA GLY A 3 1.96 -2.25 -12.72
C GLY A 3 2.12 -3.56 -11.97
N LEU A 4 2.83 -3.55 -10.82
CA LEU A 4 3.03 -4.74 -9.99
C LEU A 4 1.71 -5.32 -9.48
N SER A 5 0.78 -4.45 -9.04
CA SER A 5 -0.53 -4.87 -8.55
C SER A 5 -1.37 -5.49 -9.68
N ILE A 6 -1.42 -4.84 -10.85
CA ILE A 6 -2.15 -5.34 -12.02
C ILE A 6 -1.62 -6.70 -12.48
N ASP A 7 -0.30 -6.81 -12.65
CA ASP A 7 0.35 -8.04 -13.10
C ASP A 7 0.13 -9.20 -12.12
N HIS A 8 0.17 -8.88 -10.80
CA HIS A 8 -0.09 -9.86 -9.77
C HIS A 8 -1.54 -10.37 -9.82
N LEU A 9 -2.54 -9.47 -9.86
CA LEU A 9 -3.95 -9.84 -9.90
C LEU A 9 -4.27 -10.69 -11.14
N LYS A 10 -3.80 -10.29 -12.32
CA LYS A 10 -3.96 -11.07 -13.57
C LYS A 10 -3.30 -12.45 -13.46
N LYS A 11 -2.11 -12.54 -12.87
CA LYS A 11 -1.40 -13.80 -12.68
C LYS A 11 -2.16 -14.74 -11.75
N VAL A 12 -2.66 -14.21 -10.62
CA VAL A 12 -3.44 -14.99 -9.65
C VAL A 12 -4.76 -15.46 -10.29
N ALA A 13 -5.48 -14.57 -10.97
CA ALA A 13 -6.71 -14.90 -11.68
C ALA A 13 -6.51 -16.09 -12.62
N LYS A 14 -5.48 -16.03 -13.46
CA LYS A 14 -5.15 -17.09 -14.41
C LYS A 14 -4.72 -18.40 -13.72
N LYS A 15 -3.87 -18.29 -12.68
CA LYS A 15 -3.32 -19.47 -12.00
C LYS A 15 -4.37 -20.25 -11.21
N GLU A 16 -5.29 -19.52 -10.57
CA GLU A 16 -6.27 -20.08 -9.64
C GLU A 16 -7.66 -20.23 -10.27
N ASN A 17 -7.80 -19.87 -11.55
CA ASN A 17 -9.09 -19.82 -12.26
C ASN A 17 -10.14 -19.03 -11.46
N ARG A 18 -9.76 -17.86 -10.97
CA ARG A 18 -10.55 -17.01 -10.09
C ARG A 18 -10.82 -15.67 -10.74
N SER A 19 -12.07 -15.15 -10.61
CA SER A 19 -12.41 -13.82 -11.10
C SER A 19 -11.63 -12.75 -10.32
N ILE A 20 -11.22 -11.70 -11.02
CA ILE A 20 -10.62 -10.51 -10.40
C ILE A 20 -11.65 -9.77 -9.53
N ASP A 21 -12.93 -9.84 -9.88
CA ASP A 21 -14.02 -9.26 -9.10
C ASP A 21 -14.13 -9.86 -7.67
N ASP A 22 -13.67 -11.10 -7.47
CA ASP A 22 -13.64 -11.78 -6.18
C ASP A 22 -12.39 -11.48 -5.34
N MET A 23 -11.51 -10.63 -5.85
CA MET A 23 -10.26 -10.28 -5.17
C MET A 23 -10.40 -9.05 -4.29
N LEU A 24 -9.56 -8.96 -3.26
CA LEU A 24 -9.59 -7.90 -2.27
C LEU A 24 -8.22 -7.22 -2.15
N VAL A 25 -8.21 -5.91 -2.33
CA VAL A 25 -7.02 -5.06 -2.17
C VAL A 25 -7.24 -4.10 -1.02
N MET A 26 -6.22 -3.84 -0.21
CA MET A 26 -6.28 -2.81 0.83
C MET A 26 -5.14 -1.82 0.66
N SER A 27 -5.48 -0.54 0.65
CA SER A 27 -4.54 0.58 0.57
C SER A 27 -4.50 1.33 1.90
N PHE A 28 -3.35 1.31 2.57
CA PHE A 28 -3.12 1.95 3.87
C PHE A 28 -2.58 3.37 3.69
N GLY A 29 -3.16 4.35 4.39
CA GLY A 29 -2.77 5.74 4.25
C GLY A 29 -2.95 6.19 2.80
N CYS A 30 -4.10 5.86 2.22
CA CYS A 30 -4.36 6.01 0.79
C CYS A 30 -4.45 7.47 0.33
N GLY A 31 -4.61 8.42 1.24
CA GLY A 31 -4.90 9.81 0.90
C GLY A 31 -6.12 9.90 0.00
N THR A 32 -6.02 10.60 -1.13
CA THR A 32 -7.09 10.70 -2.12
C THR A 32 -7.31 9.42 -2.95
N GLY A 33 -6.60 8.35 -2.67
CA GLY A 33 -6.70 7.07 -3.37
C GLY A 33 -6.34 7.12 -4.86
N LEU A 34 -5.78 8.23 -5.37
CA LEU A 34 -5.55 8.45 -6.80
C LEU A 34 -4.75 7.32 -7.47
N ALA A 35 -3.69 6.86 -6.82
CA ALA A 35 -2.84 5.80 -7.38
C ALA A 35 -3.61 4.48 -7.50
N THR A 36 -4.29 4.08 -6.43
CA THR A 36 -5.07 2.84 -6.35
C THR A 36 -6.27 2.88 -7.29
N LEU A 37 -7.00 4.00 -7.36
CA LEU A 37 -8.12 4.17 -8.29
C LEU A 37 -7.68 4.16 -9.77
N LYS A 38 -6.50 4.71 -10.09
CA LYS A 38 -5.91 4.57 -11.44
C LYS A 38 -5.58 3.11 -11.77
N MET A 39 -5.09 2.35 -10.82
CA MET A 39 -4.84 0.92 -10.97
C MET A 39 -6.14 0.17 -11.25
N LEU A 40 -7.19 0.42 -10.44
CA LEU A 40 -8.53 -0.14 -10.62
C LEU A 40 -9.10 0.16 -12.00
N LYS A 41 -9.12 1.45 -12.38
CA LYS A 41 -9.63 1.87 -13.69
C LYS A 41 -8.91 1.18 -14.83
N LYS A 42 -7.58 1.17 -14.79
CA LYS A 42 -6.77 0.52 -15.83
C LYS A 42 -7.09 -0.97 -15.92
N LEU A 43 -7.20 -1.66 -14.78
CA LEU A 43 -7.51 -3.08 -14.75
C LEU A 43 -8.89 -3.37 -15.31
N LYS A 44 -9.91 -2.58 -14.93
CA LYS A 44 -11.28 -2.68 -15.46
C LYS A 44 -11.33 -2.42 -16.96
N ASP A 45 -10.60 -1.40 -17.45
CA ASP A 45 -10.52 -1.10 -18.89
C ASP A 45 -9.84 -2.23 -19.69
N GLU A 46 -8.87 -2.95 -19.10
CA GLU A 46 -8.12 -4.01 -19.78
C GLU A 46 -8.79 -5.41 -19.71
N THR A 47 -9.56 -5.68 -18.65
CA THR A 47 -10.10 -7.04 -18.39
C THR A 47 -11.62 -7.09 -18.29
N GLY A 48 -12.29 -5.96 -18.15
CA GLY A 48 -13.70 -5.88 -17.81
C GLY A 48 -14.00 -6.08 -16.32
N GLU A 49 -13.03 -6.51 -15.52
CA GLU A 49 -13.16 -6.85 -14.10
C GLU A 49 -12.30 -5.93 -13.21
N ALA A 50 -12.68 -5.77 -11.96
CA ALA A 50 -11.91 -5.01 -10.97
C ALA A 50 -12.13 -5.54 -9.54
N PRO A 51 -11.06 -5.69 -8.74
CA PRO A 51 -11.18 -6.14 -7.36
C PRO A 51 -11.93 -5.11 -6.51
N THR A 52 -12.45 -5.55 -5.37
CA THR A 52 -12.86 -4.62 -4.31
C THR A 52 -11.61 -4.01 -3.67
N VAL A 53 -11.62 -2.71 -3.45
CA VAL A 53 -10.53 -1.99 -2.80
C VAL A 53 -10.99 -1.32 -1.51
N ILE A 54 -10.32 -1.64 -0.41
CA ILE A 54 -10.48 -0.94 0.87
C ILE A 54 -9.51 0.23 0.91
N LEU A 55 -10.05 1.45 0.97
CA LEU A 55 -9.30 2.69 1.12
C LEU A 55 -9.33 3.11 2.59
N LEU A 56 -8.18 3.07 3.25
CA LEU A 56 -8.07 3.43 4.65
C LEU A 56 -7.15 4.64 4.83
N ASP A 57 -7.68 5.71 5.39
CA ASP A 57 -6.93 6.93 5.76
C ASP A 57 -7.55 7.59 6.99
N GLN A 58 -6.78 8.40 7.70
CA GLN A 58 -7.26 9.18 8.84
C GLN A 58 -7.85 10.55 8.44
N ASP A 59 -7.63 10.99 7.20
CA ASP A 59 -8.11 12.28 6.70
C ASP A 59 -9.44 12.12 5.96
N PRO A 60 -10.56 12.57 6.56
CA PRO A 60 -11.87 12.44 5.94
C PRO A 60 -12.00 13.24 4.64
N LEU A 61 -11.30 14.36 4.49
CA LEU A 61 -11.36 15.16 3.26
C LEU A 61 -10.70 14.44 2.09
N SER A 62 -9.58 13.77 2.34
CA SER A 62 -8.93 12.91 1.35
C SER A 62 -9.83 11.77 0.91
N LEU A 63 -10.57 11.15 1.84
CA LEU A 63 -11.50 10.06 1.52
C LEU A 63 -12.72 10.53 0.74
N VAL A 64 -13.26 11.72 1.04
CA VAL A 64 -14.33 12.35 0.22
C VAL A 64 -13.85 12.58 -1.21
N ALA A 65 -12.60 13.04 -1.38
CA ALA A 65 -12.01 13.20 -2.71
C ALA A 65 -11.86 11.84 -3.44
N ALA A 66 -11.46 10.79 -2.72
CA ALA A 66 -11.37 9.44 -3.27
C ALA A 66 -12.75 8.92 -3.75
N GLN A 67 -13.79 9.08 -2.94
CA GLN A 67 -15.16 8.69 -3.31
C GLN A 67 -15.66 9.47 -4.54
N SER A 68 -15.42 10.78 -4.58
CA SER A 68 -15.78 11.63 -5.72
C SER A 68 -15.08 11.21 -7.00
N LEU A 69 -13.79 10.82 -6.90
CA LEU A 69 -13.02 10.34 -8.03
C LEU A 69 -13.49 8.96 -8.49
N ALA A 70 -13.79 8.06 -7.56
CA ALA A 70 -14.34 6.74 -7.86
C ALA A 70 -15.67 6.86 -8.61
N LYS A 71 -16.58 7.73 -8.14
CA LYS A 71 -17.84 8.02 -8.83
C LYS A 71 -17.63 8.55 -10.24
N LYS A 72 -16.70 9.50 -10.42
CA LYS A 72 -16.35 10.03 -11.76
C LYS A 72 -15.88 8.96 -12.74
N TRP A 73 -15.31 7.88 -12.23
CA TRP A 73 -14.78 6.78 -13.03
C TRP A 73 -15.66 5.53 -13.05
N ASN A 74 -16.88 5.59 -12.50
CA ASN A 74 -17.81 4.47 -12.36
C ASN A 74 -17.18 3.26 -11.65
N LEU A 75 -16.56 3.54 -10.48
CA LEU A 75 -15.86 2.59 -9.61
C LEU A 75 -16.38 2.62 -8.18
N GLU A 76 -17.48 3.32 -7.90
CA GLU A 76 -18.03 3.48 -6.55
C GLU A 76 -18.46 2.15 -5.91
N ASP A 77 -18.89 1.20 -6.73
CA ASP A 77 -19.25 -0.17 -6.32
C ASP A 77 -18.03 -1.05 -5.99
N LYS A 78 -16.84 -0.59 -6.33
CA LYS A 78 -15.56 -1.31 -6.15
C LYS A 78 -14.71 -0.76 -5.01
N ILE A 79 -15.22 0.20 -4.24
CA ILE A 79 -14.48 0.77 -3.11
C ILE A 79 -15.23 0.66 -1.81
N GLU A 80 -14.52 0.33 -0.74
CA GLU A 80 -14.92 0.48 0.65
C GLU A 80 -14.03 1.55 1.29
N VAL A 81 -14.61 2.49 2.02
CA VAL A 81 -13.86 3.62 2.60
C VAL A 81 -13.92 3.57 4.12
N HIS A 82 -12.77 3.59 4.76
CA HIS A 82 -12.61 3.57 6.21
C HIS A 82 -11.81 4.79 6.68
N CYS A 83 -12.47 5.67 7.45
CA CYS A 83 -11.84 6.84 8.05
C CYS A 83 -11.29 6.48 9.42
N GLU A 84 -10.10 5.87 9.45
CA GLU A 84 -9.52 5.33 10.66
C GLU A 84 -8.03 5.67 10.78
N ARG A 85 -7.58 5.83 12.03
CA ARG A 85 -6.15 5.98 12.33
C ARG A 85 -5.50 4.60 12.38
N LEU A 86 -4.45 4.40 11.60
CA LEU A 86 -3.64 3.17 11.66
C LEU A 86 -3.00 2.91 13.03
N PHE A 87 -2.84 3.96 13.83
CA PHE A 87 -2.29 3.86 15.18
C PHE A 87 -3.00 4.83 16.12
N SER A 88 -3.34 4.35 17.30
CA SER A 88 -3.82 5.21 18.39
C SER A 88 -2.73 6.20 18.82
N LYS A 89 -3.10 7.21 19.61
CA LYS A 89 -2.14 8.15 20.22
C LYS A 89 -1.07 7.46 21.07
N LEU A 90 -1.37 6.27 21.59
CA LEU A 90 -0.46 5.44 22.39
C LEU A 90 0.36 4.45 21.53
N GLY A 91 0.28 4.54 20.20
CA GLY A 91 1.02 3.67 19.29
C GLY A 91 0.43 2.26 19.13
N LYS A 92 -0.77 1.99 19.67
CA LYS A 92 -1.45 0.72 19.43
C LYS A 92 -1.97 0.69 17.98
N PRO A 93 -1.68 -0.35 17.20
CA PRO A 93 -2.17 -0.45 15.84
C PRO A 93 -3.68 -0.61 15.81
N LEU A 94 -4.30 -0.17 14.72
CA LEU A 94 -5.66 -0.52 14.36
C LEU A 94 -5.75 -2.05 14.23
N SER A 95 -6.81 -2.62 14.78
CA SER A 95 -7.14 -4.02 14.51
C SER A 95 -7.67 -4.14 13.09
N LEU A 96 -6.90 -4.75 12.20
CA LEU A 96 -7.37 -5.02 10.85
C LEU A 96 -8.54 -6.01 10.82
N GLU A 97 -8.73 -6.77 11.89
CA GLU A 97 -9.88 -7.66 12.07
C GLU A 97 -11.19 -6.88 12.14
N GLU A 98 -11.19 -5.67 12.75
CA GLU A 98 -12.37 -4.80 12.79
C GLU A 98 -12.79 -4.31 11.39
N VAL A 99 -11.82 -4.12 10.49
CA VAL A 99 -12.05 -3.66 9.11
C VAL A 99 -12.33 -4.84 8.17
N LEU A 100 -11.59 -5.91 8.31
CA LEU A 100 -11.61 -7.04 7.37
C LEU A 100 -12.54 -8.18 7.78
N GLY A 101 -12.81 -8.33 9.10
CA GLY A 101 -13.43 -9.55 9.61
C GLY A 101 -12.58 -10.76 9.28
N ASN A 102 -13.18 -11.77 8.67
CA ASN A 102 -12.51 -13.00 8.24
C ASN A 102 -11.95 -12.92 6.80
N ARG A 103 -12.09 -11.77 6.13
CA ARG A 103 -11.63 -11.61 4.74
C ARG A 103 -10.11 -11.63 4.65
N LYS A 104 -9.61 -12.22 3.56
CA LYS A 104 -8.18 -12.25 3.25
C LYS A 104 -7.87 -11.36 2.06
N LEU A 105 -6.76 -10.66 2.12
CA LEU A 105 -6.29 -9.75 1.09
C LEU A 105 -5.49 -10.50 0.01
N ASP A 106 -5.76 -10.21 -1.24
CA ASP A 106 -4.89 -10.57 -2.36
C ASP A 106 -3.71 -9.60 -2.44
N ILE A 107 -3.96 -8.31 -2.16
CA ILE A 107 -2.91 -7.29 -2.08
C ILE A 107 -3.11 -6.40 -0.84
N ALA A 108 -2.00 -6.15 -0.14
CA ALA A 108 -1.87 -5.07 0.85
C ALA A 108 -0.87 -4.06 0.33
N GLU A 109 -1.26 -2.78 0.17
CA GLU A 109 -0.36 -1.76 -0.34
C GLU A 109 -0.31 -0.51 0.53
N ASP A 110 0.85 0.12 0.57
CA ASP A 110 1.04 1.46 1.09
C ASP A 110 2.01 2.26 0.22
N SER A 111 1.61 3.47 -0.15
CA SER A 111 2.40 4.37 -0.99
C SER A 111 2.64 5.67 -0.24
N GLY A 112 3.87 5.87 0.27
CA GLY A 112 4.21 7.12 0.94
C GLY A 112 3.72 7.21 2.40
N LEU A 113 3.50 6.08 3.05
CA LEU A 113 3.14 6.01 4.47
C LEU A 113 4.36 5.69 5.36
N ARG A 114 5.20 4.77 4.91
CA ARG A 114 6.27 4.19 5.75
C ARG A 114 7.34 5.17 6.17
N GLU A 115 7.58 6.21 5.39
CA GLU A 115 8.53 7.27 5.73
C GLU A 115 8.12 8.10 6.96
N TYR A 116 6.84 8.09 7.32
CA TYR A 116 6.35 8.77 8.52
C TYR A 116 6.41 7.90 9.76
N LEU A 117 6.61 6.59 9.61
CA LEU A 117 6.54 5.64 10.70
C LEU A 117 7.90 5.39 11.37
N PRO A 118 7.98 5.42 12.71
CA PRO A 118 9.12 4.85 13.45
C PRO A 118 9.32 3.36 13.12
N ASP A 119 10.55 2.87 13.24
CA ASP A 119 10.89 1.49 12.87
C ASP A 119 10.09 0.42 13.60
N GLY A 120 9.74 0.67 14.86
CA GLY A 120 8.87 -0.21 15.65
C GLY A 120 7.48 -0.34 15.04
N VAL A 121 6.90 0.81 14.71
CA VAL A 121 5.57 0.94 14.11
C VAL A 121 5.55 0.37 12.67
N TYR A 122 6.60 0.63 11.89
CA TYR A 122 6.81 0.03 10.57
C TYR A 122 6.71 -1.50 10.63
N LYS A 123 7.49 -2.12 11.55
CA LYS A 123 7.50 -3.58 11.73
C LYS A 123 6.15 -4.13 12.18
N GLN A 124 5.47 -3.40 13.05
CA GLN A 124 4.17 -3.81 13.57
C GLN A 124 3.10 -3.79 12.47
N LEU A 125 3.00 -2.70 11.69
CA LEU A 125 2.09 -2.63 10.54
C LEU A 125 2.38 -3.74 9.52
N THR A 126 3.66 -4.02 9.26
CA THR A 126 4.06 -5.12 8.38
C THR A 126 3.52 -6.46 8.87
N ARG A 127 3.70 -6.78 10.16
CA ARG A 127 3.23 -8.05 10.75
C ARG A 127 1.70 -8.15 10.72
N GLU A 128 1.01 -7.05 11.02
CA GLU A 128 -0.45 -7.02 10.97
C GLU A 128 -0.95 -7.24 9.54
N SER A 129 -0.36 -6.57 8.54
CA SER A 129 -0.73 -6.76 7.13
C SER A 129 -0.53 -8.21 6.67
N LEU A 130 0.58 -8.86 7.07
CA LEU A 130 0.87 -10.24 6.72
C LEU A 130 -0.16 -11.25 7.26
N LYS A 131 -0.75 -11.01 8.43
CA LYS A 131 -1.78 -11.91 9.01
C LYS A 131 -3.01 -12.01 8.12
N PHE A 132 -3.33 -10.94 7.40
CA PHE A 132 -4.52 -10.86 6.56
C PHE A 132 -4.26 -11.13 5.09
N LEU A 133 -3.01 -11.19 4.67
CA LEU A 133 -2.67 -11.67 3.33
C LEU A 133 -2.99 -13.17 3.20
N ARG A 134 -3.57 -13.53 2.08
CA ARG A 134 -3.73 -14.94 1.71
C ARG A 134 -2.39 -15.54 1.27
N THR A 135 -2.28 -16.85 1.28
CA THR A 135 -1.15 -17.56 0.65
C THR A 135 -1.10 -17.20 -0.84
N GLY A 136 0.07 -16.81 -1.32
CA GLY A 136 0.25 -16.30 -2.67
C GLY A 136 -0.15 -14.83 -2.84
N GLY A 137 -0.53 -14.13 -1.77
CA GLY A 137 -0.83 -12.70 -1.78
C GLY A 137 0.42 -11.84 -1.92
N LEU A 138 0.24 -10.56 -2.20
CA LEU A 138 1.31 -9.59 -2.43
C LEU A 138 1.20 -8.41 -1.47
N MET A 139 2.28 -8.11 -0.73
CA MET A 139 2.40 -6.83 -0.05
C MET A 139 3.31 -5.91 -0.85
N ILE A 140 2.86 -4.69 -1.12
CA ILE A 140 3.65 -3.65 -1.79
C ILE A 140 3.80 -2.48 -0.83
N THR A 141 5.03 -2.13 -0.50
CA THR A 141 5.30 -0.99 0.36
C THR A 141 6.36 -0.08 -0.24
N GLY A 142 6.13 1.23 -0.15
CA GLY A 142 7.07 2.24 -0.60
C GLY A 142 7.74 2.94 0.56
N ASN A 143 9.00 3.32 0.39
CA ASN A 143 9.67 4.22 1.31
C ASN A 143 10.56 5.19 0.54
N MET A 144 10.57 6.43 0.99
CA MET A 144 11.43 7.46 0.42
C MET A 144 12.89 7.06 0.54
N ASN A 145 13.60 7.04 -0.59
CA ASN A 145 15.00 6.58 -0.67
C ASN A 145 15.94 7.57 0.04
N ALA A 146 16.85 7.06 0.87
CA ALA A 146 17.86 7.89 1.54
C ALA A 146 18.78 8.64 0.57
N ASN A 147 19.01 8.07 -0.61
CA ASN A 147 19.85 8.64 -1.68
C ASN A 147 19.03 9.36 -2.77
N ARG A 148 17.78 9.76 -2.42
CA ARG A 148 16.90 10.44 -3.39
C ARG A 148 17.53 11.73 -3.91
N PRO A 149 17.33 12.07 -5.20
CA PRO A 149 17.67 13.40 -5.71
C PRO A 149 16.85 14.47 -4.98
N GLN A 150 17.33 15.71 -4.92
CA GLN A 150 16.66 16.86 -4.32
C GLN A 150 16.42 16.76 -2.81
N LYS A 151 17.11 15.86 -2.12
CA LYS A 151 17.00 15.71 -0.66
C LYS A 151 17.22 17.03 0.07
N GLU A 152 18.31 17.70 -0.25
CA GLU A 152 18.70 18.97 0.36
C GLU A 152 17.70 20.09 0.07
N PHE A 153 17.15 20.13 -1.15
CA PHE A 153 16.13 21.10 -1.52
C PHE A 153 14.87 20.94 -0.66
N LEU A 154 14.37 19.72 -0.52
CA LEU A 154 13.11 19.49 0.20
C LEU A 154 13.22 19.68 1.72
N HIS A 155 14.33 19.25 2.31
CA HIS A 155 14.53 19.36 3.76
C HIS A 155 15.18 20.66 4.18
N GLY A 156 16.14 21.18 3.38
CA GLY A 156 16.85 22.42 3.66
C GLY A 156 16.06 23.66 3.27
N LEU A 157 15.59 23.73 2.03
CA LEU A 157 14.98 24.94 1.50
C LEU A 157 13.45 24.96 1.74
N MET A 158 12.76 23.85 1.49
CA MET A 158 11.30 23.79 1.62
C MET A 158 10.80 23.51 3.05
N GLY A 159 11.70 23.17 3.97
CA GLY A 159 11.35 22.89 5.36
C GLY A 159 10.26 21.82 5.51
N TRP A 160 10.32 20.76 4.70
CA TRP A 160 9.29 19.72 4.69
C TRP A 160 9.00 19.16 6.08
N VAL A 161 7.79 19.38 6.56
CA VAL A 161 7.28 18.90 7.85
C VAL A 161 6.00 18.09 7.58
N PRO A 162 5.82 16.92 8.22
CA PRO A 162 6.67 16.30 9.24
C PRO A 162 7.95 15.69 8.66
N LYS A 163 8.98 15.55 9.51
CA LYS A 163 10.23 14.90 9.11
C LYS A 163 9.99 13.48 8.62
N VAL A 164 10.30 13.21 7.37
CA VAL A 164 10.24 11.88 6.78
C VAL A 164 11.51 11.08 7.12
N ARG A 165 11.34 9.78 7.36
CA ARG A 165 12.43 8.83 7.58
C ARG A 165 12.82 8.21 6.26
N MET A 166 13.76 8.84 5.58
CA MET A 166 14.33 8.26 4.39
C MET A 166 15.18 7.04 4.76
N ARG A 167 14.97 5.95 4.04
CA ARG A 167 15.70 4.70 4.30
C ARG A 167 16.40 4.23 3.03
N SER A 168 17.62 3.73 3.19
CA SER A 168 18.30 3.00 2.14
C SER A 168 17.58 1.67 1.87
N ILE A 169 17.85 1.07 0.71
CA ILE A 169 17.34 -0.28 0.38
C ILE A 169 17.73 -1.28 1.46
N LYS A 170 18.99 -1.23 1.93
CA LYS A 170 19.50 -2.13 2.98
C LYS A 170 18.74 -1.98 4.31
N GLU A 171 18.40 -0.77 4.71
CA GLU A 171 17.62 -0.52 5.93
C GLU A 171 16.18 -1.03 5.77
N GLY A 172 15.54 -0.78 4.61
CA GLY A 172 14.22 -1.31 4.31
C GLY A 172 14.19 -2.85 4.36
N PHE A 173 15.14 -3.51 3.69
CA PHE A 173 15.30 -4.97 3.77
C PHE A 173 15.42 -5.45 5.22
N LYS A 174 16.31 -4.83 6.01
CA LYS A 174 16.53 -5.20 7.41
C LYS A 174 15.25 -5.06 8.26
N LEU A 175 14.43 -4.05 8.01
CA LEU A 175 13.16 -3.88 8.73
C LEU A 175 12.14 -4.95 8.34
N LEU A 176 12.04 -5.27 7.05
CA LEU A 176 11.14 -6.32 6.55
C LEU A 176 11.56 -7.70 7.10
N GLN A 177 12.86 -8.04 7.07
CA GLN A 177 13.36 -9.28 7.68
C GLN A 177 13.10 -9.34 9.19
N LYS A 178 13.30 -8.23 9.93
CA LYS A 178 12.96 -8.14 11.36
C LYS A 178 11.45 -8.19 11.63
N SER A 179 10.62 -8.10 10.59
CA SER A 179 9.17 -8.31 10.66
C SER A 179 8.77 -9.77 10.43
N GLY A 180 9.75 -10.67 10.16
CA GLY A 180 9.52 -12.09 9.95
C GLY A 180 9.47 -12.49 8.47
N ILE A 181 9.83 -11.59 7.53
CA ILE A 181 9.79 -11.88 6.10
C ILE A 181 11.13 -12.50 5.67
N PRO A 182 11.12 -13.68 5.02
CA PRO A 182 12.32 -14.27 4.42
C PRO A 182 12.92 -13.35 3.35
N LYS A 183 14.24 -13.33 3.24
CA LYS A 183 14.94 -12.47 2.29
C LYS A 183 14.53 -12.74 0.83
N GLU A 184 14.37 -13.98 0.50
CA GLU A 184 13.98 -14.48 -0.83
C GLU A 184 12.57 -14.08 -1.26
N SER A 185 11.71 -13.76 -0.31
CA SER A 185 10.34 -13.26 -0.58
C SER A 185 10.30 -11.75 -0.87
N ILE A 186 11.42 -11.03 -0.74
CA ILE A 186 11.47 -9.58 -0.87
C ILE A 186 12.16 -9.19 -2.18
N GLU A 187 11.43 -8.55 -3.07
CA GLU A 187 11.99 -7.88 -4.24
C GLU A 187 12.00 -6.35 -3.98
N ALA A 188 13.08 -5.67 -4.35
CA ALA A 188 13.19 -4.22 -4.20
C ALA A 188 13.54 -3.55 -5.53
N THR A 189 12.84 -2.46 -5.83
CA THR A 189 13.06 -1.66 -7.03
C THR A 189 13.09 -0.18 -6.66
N VAL A 190 14.06 0.56 -7.18
CA VAL A 190 14.08 2.02 -7.09
C VAL A 190 13.28 2.57 -8.27
N THR A 191 12.39 3.52 -7.99
CA THR A 191 11.64 4.21 -9.06
C THR A 191 12.58 4.93 -10.02
N ALA A 192 12.18 5.10 -11.28
CA ALA A 192 13.00 5.79 -12.29
C ALA A 192 13.41 7.21 -11.87
N SER A 193 12.59 7.87 -11.04
CA SER A 193 12.92 9.17 -10.45
C SER A 193 13.97 9.12 -9.34
N GLY A 194 14.35 7.93 -8.84
CA GLY A 194 15.25 7.76 -7.71
C GLY A 194 14.63 8.13 -6.35
N VAL A 195 13.38 8.60 -6.32
CA VAL A 195 12.74 9.15 -5.11
C VAL A 195 12.30 8.07 -4.13
N TYR A 196 11.73 6.97 -4.65
CA TYR A 196 11.19 5.89 -3.83
C TYR A 196 11.91 4.57 -4.08
N THR A 197 12.05 3.80 -3.00
CA THR A 197 12.28 2.35 -3.07
C THR A 197 10.94 1.66 -2.84
N VAL A 198 10.57 0.78 -3.75
CA VAL A 198 9.37 -0.05 -3.65
C VAL A 198 9.80 -1.47 -3.31
N PHE A 199 9.22 -2.04 -2.29
CA PHE A 199 9.39 -3.43 -1.90
C PHE A 199 8.12 -4.21 -2.26
N ALA A 200 8.29 -5.30 -2.99
CA ALA A 200 7.25 -6.29 -3.29
C ALA A 200 7.55 -7.55 -2.49
N ILE A 201 6.60 -7.99 -1.66
CA ILE A 201 6.75 -9.14 -0.78
C ILE A 201 5.68 -10.17 -1.16
N LYS A 202 6.10 -11.37 -1.56
CA LYS A 202 5.22 -12.49 -1.90
C LYS A 202 5.11 -13.44 -0.70
N THR A 203 3.87 -13.79 -0.32
CA THR A 203 3.57 -14.75 0.75
C THR A 203 3.35 -16.15 0.22
#